data_0b0353be96f0249c57df341312841bbc
#
_entry.id   0b0353be96f0249c57df341312841bbc
#
_cell.length_a   1.000
_cell.length_b   1.000
_cell.length_c   1.000
_cell.angle_alpha   90.00
_cell.angle_beta   90.00
_cell.angle_gamma   90.00
#
_symmetry.space_group_name_H-M   'P 1'
#
loop_
_entity.id
_entity.type
_entity.pdbx_description
1 polymer ?
#
loop_
_entity_poly.entity_id
_entity_poly.type
_entity_poly.pdbx_seq_one_letter_code
_entity_poly.pdbx_strand_id
1 'polypeptide(L)'
;MFKSITKTVLFLFTLALIAGFNGCKSSDNPVQPTDVNVEAMQSIAAEDSTVLNFEANWQDDVSGEVAKIASGWITLDVKRKINSVTRSFQIRVVGDSALGIATFTFNNTLIIRAKKDSNSISDTLLRKNYTAVVKRNLVFEKVNSSSNPRNNWKLVAWSAVQGGTATSISKIQSLQITAPGIVPIDVTSPNGLYLARGIARFKQLPVFDKNSEVTLTLKVLSTTDDPDYVILNYGADNRGINKNKQVFELVSTVSSGTSFTKTYRAVLNTTNYAGYFHMVMDVLTKRTVQDDSTPVESDVWSLPYGVKNL
;
A
#
# COMPACT_ATOMS: atom_id res chain seq x y z
N MET A 1 25.85 40.24 7.33
CA MET A 1 24.77 39.93 8.27
C MET A 1 23.46 39.71 7.47
N PHE A 2 23.41 38.65 6.69
CA PHE A 2 22.23 38.17 5.93
C PHE A 2 22.34 36.66 5.75
N LYS A 3 21.84 35.91 6.73
CA LYS A 3 21.60 34.43 6.61
C LYS A 3 20.45 34.13 7.57
N SER A 4 19.44 33.48 7.06
CA SER A 4 18.32 32.86 7.80
C SER A 4 16.95 33.46 7.53
N ILE A 5 16.39 33.30 6.33
CA ILE A 5 14.94 33.44 6.10
C ILE A 5 14.37 32.32 5.21
N THR A 6 15.16 31.37 4.73
CA THR A 6 14.73 30.42 3.67
C THR A 6 14.24 29.05 4.19
N LYS A 7 14.17 28.81 5.48
CA LYS A 7 13.77 27.48 6.02
C LYS A 7 12.37 27.38 6.64
N THR A 8 11.68 28.49 6.84
CA THR A 8 10.39 28.49 7.56
C THR A 8 9.16 28.45 6.63
N VAL A 9 9.33 28.67 5.34
CA VAL A 9 8.21 28.71 4.38
C VAL A 9 7.76 27.32 3.91
N LEU A 10 8.61 26.31 4.04
CA LEU A 10 8.29 24.97 3.52
C LEU A 10 7.41 24.12 4.46
N PHE A 11 7.27 24.49 5.74
CA PHE A 11 6.53 23.70 6.72
C PHE A 11 5.06 24.09 6.91
N LEU A 12 4.66 25.25 6.40
CA LEU A 12 3.27 25.78 6.55
C LEU A 12 2.34 25.39 5.38
N PHE A 13 2.86 24.80 4.30
CA PHE A 13 2.05 24.43 3.13
C PHE A 13 1.37 23.07 3.22
N THR A 14 1.76 22.21 4.18
CA THR A 14 1.22 20.84 4.32
C THR A 14 -0.09 20.76 5.10
N LEU A 15 -0.49 21.80 5.83
CA LEU A 15 -1.68 21.74 6.70
C LEU A 15 -2.95 22.37 6.09
N ALA A 16 -2.86 23.09 4.99
CA ALA A 16 -3.99 23.80 4.40
C ALA A 16 -4.80 23.02 3.34
N LEU A 17 -4.41 21.77 3.01
CA LEU A 17 -4.98 21.01 1.89
C LEU A 17 -6.14 20.07 2.29
N ILE A 18 -6.55 20.00 3.56
CA ILE A 18 -7.58 19.04 4.03
C ILE A 18 -8.98 19.65 4.15
N ALA A 19 -9.15 20.96 4.06
CA ALA A 19 -10.40 21.64 4.43
C ALA A 19 -11.33 22.08 3.26
N GLY A 20 -11.12 21.62 2.02
CA GLY A 20 -11.77 22.23 0.84
C GLY A 20 -12.73 21.37 0.00
N PHE A 21 -13.13 20.17 0.40
CA PHE A 21 -13.96 19.30 -0.46
C PHE A 21 -15.38 19.00 0.08
N ASN A 22 -16.05 19.98 0.66
CA ASN A 22 -17.50 19.92 0.85
C ASN A 22 -18.18 20.95 -0.04
N GLY A 23 -18.48 20.59 -1.27
CA GLY A 23 -19.14 21.44 -2.26
C GLY A 23 -20.21 20.69 -3.03
N CYS A 24 -21.43 20.95 -2.69
CA CYS A 24 -22.72 20.85 -3.39
C CYS A 24 -22.82 20.14 -4.74
N LYS A 25 -23.79 19.22 -4.79
CA LYS A 25 -24.47 18.76 -6.01
C LYS A 25 -25.13 19.94 -6.73
N SER A 26 -24.77 20.18 -8.00
CA SER A 26 -25.67 20.72 -8.99
C SER A 26 -25.45 20.01 -10.31
N SER A 27 -26.54 19.51 -10.87
CA SER A 27 -26.68 18.94 -12.21
C SER A 27 -26.39 20.02 -13.26
N ASP A 28 -25.84 19.58 -14.37
CA ASP A 28 -25.60 20.36 -15.60
C ASP A 28 -24.42 21.34 -15.58
N ASN A 29 -23.20 20.82 -15.38
CA ASN A 29 -22.01 21.55 -15.81
C ASN A 29 -21.59 21.06 -17.23
N PRO A 30 -21.40 21.98 -18.20
CA PRO A 30 -20.75 21.63 -19.45
C PRO A 30 -19.37 21.04 -19.11
N VAL A 31 -19.03 19.92 -19.75
CA VAL A 31 -17.71 19.30 -19.62
C VAL A 31 -16.67 20.39 -19.91
N GLN A 32 -16.00 20.91 -18.88
CA GLN A 32 -14.88 21.82 -19.09
C GLN A 32 -13.83 21.08 -19.92
N PRO A 33 -13.26 21.71 -20.96
CA PRO A 33 -12.17 21.10 -21.73
C PRO A 33 -11.08 20.67 -20.74
N THR A 34 -10.75 19.38 -20.71
CA THR A 34 -9.69 18.87 -19.84
C THR A 34 -8.38 19.52 -20.29
N ASP A 35 -7.59 20.03 -19.36
CA ASP A 35 -6.26 20.60 -19.67
C ASP A 35 -5.40 19.51 -20.33
N VAL A 36 -4.97 19.75 -21.57
CA VAL A 36 -4.16 18.82 -22.38
C VAL A 36 -2.88 18.36 -21.65
N ASN A 37 -2.35 19.17 -20.74
CA ASN A 37 -1.22 18.77 -19.89
C ASN A 37 -1.66 17.74 -18.83
N VAL A 38 -2.85 17.89 -18.26
CA VAL A 38 -3.41 16.93 -17.30
C VAL A 38 -3.64 15.58 -17.97
N GLU A 39 -4.24 15.56 -19.18
CA GLU A 39 -4.44 14.33 -19.95
C GLU A 39 -3.10 13.64 -20.29
N ALA A 40 -2.09 14.42 -20.68
CA ALA A 40 -0.77 13.91 -20.97
C ALA A 40 -0.12 13.25 -19.75
N MET A 41 -0.20 13.88 -18.57
CA MET A 41 0.33 13.33 -17.32
C MET A 41 -0.46 12.10 -16.83
N GLN A 42 -1.76 12.07 -17.02
CA GLN A 42 -2.59 10.88 -16.74
C GLN A 42 -2.16 9.69 -17.61
N SER A 43 -1.92 9.92 -18.90
CA SER A 43 -1.40 8.90 -19.83
C SER A 43 -0.01 8.41 -19.38
N ILE A 44 0.90 9.31 -19.01
CA ILE A 44 2.22 8.95 -18.49
C ILE A 44 2.10 8.06 -17.24
N ALA A 45 1.22 8.40 -16.29
CA ALA A 45 1.01 7.62 -15.08
C ALA A 45 0.39 6.24 -15.36
N ALA A 46 -0.56 6.17 -16.29
CA ALA A 46 -1.27 4.96 -16.66
C ALA A 46 -0.38 3.92 -17.36
N GLU A 47 0.68 4.37 -18.03
CA GLU A 47 1.62 3.50 -18.75
C GLU A 47 2.87 3.15 -17.91
N ASP A 48 3.07 3.84 -16.78
CA ASP A 48 4.26 3.66 -15.95
C ASP A 48 4.16 2.39 -15.10
N SER A 49 4.90 1.36 -15.48
CA SER A 49 4.91 0.08 -14.77
C SER A 49 5.31 0.20 -13.30
N THR A 50 6.13 1.20 -12.94
CA THR A 50 6.56 1.40 -11.54
C THR A 50 5.46 1.98 -10.66
N VAL A 51 4.49 2.67 -11.26
CA VAL A 51 3.27 3.12 -10.57
C VAL A 51 2.34 1.94 -10.29
N LEU A 52 2.37 0.90 -11.12
CA LEU A 52 1.41 -0.21 -11.12
C LEU A 52 1.91 -1.49 -10.44
N ASN A 53 3.22 -1.69 -10.29
CA ASN A 53 3.83 -2.99 -10.00
C ASN A 53 3.61 -3.56 -8.57
N PHE A 54 3.02 -2.80 -7.62
CA PHE A 54 2.69 -3.34 -6.29
C PHE A 54 1.60 -4.44 -6.34
N GLU A 55 0.80 -4.46 -7.40
CA GLU A 55 -0.30 -5.41 -7.61
C GLU A 55 0.21 -6.86 -7.60
N ALA A 56 1.38 -7.12 -8.21
CA ALA A 56 1.99 -8.43 -8.29
C ALA A 56 2.29 -9.06 -6.90
N ASN A 57 2.64 -8.22 -5.90
CA ASN A 57 2.84 -8.70 -4.53
C ASN A 57 1.53 -8.90 -3.78
N TRP A 58 0.46 -8.23 -4.20
CA TRP A 58 -0.83 -8.30 -3.51
C TRP A 58 -1.72 -9.45 -3.99
N GLN A 59 -1.59 -9.89 -5.25
CA GLN A 59 -2.31 -11.04 -5.79
C GLN A 59 -1.64 -12.36 -5.41
N ASP A 60 -2.40 -13.35 -4.99
CA ASP A 60 -1.93 -14.72 -4.72
C ASP A 60 -2.28 -15.67 -5.87
N ASP A 61 -1.51 -16.75 -6.01
CA ASP A 61 -1.86 -17.85 -6.90
C ASP A 61 -2.98 -18.70 -6.28
N VAL A 62 -4.06 -18.93 -7.04
CA VAL A 62 -5.30 -19.49 -6.51
C VAL A 62 -5.71 -20.73 -7.29
N SER A 63 -5.57 -21.90 -6.67
CA SER A 63 -6.13 -23.17 -7.15
C SER A 63 -6.86 -23.89 -6.00
N GLY A 64 -8.10 -24.37 -6.20
CA GLY A 64 -8.85 -25.19 -5.23
C GLY A 64 -10.37 -24.97 -5.16
N GLU A 65 -11.14 -25.92 -4.61
CA GLU A 65 -12.59 -26.01 -4.55
C GLU A 65 -13.23 -25.20 -3.40
N VAL A 66 -14.57 -24.99 -3.46
CA VAL A 66 -15.36 -24.09 -2.59
C VAL A 66 -16.23 -24.87 -1.61
N ALA A 67 -16.19 -24.52 -0.32
CA ALA A 67 -17.14 -24.96 0.71
C ALA A 67 -17.44 -23.81 1.71
N LYS A 68 -18.50 -23.90 2.52
CA LYS A 68 -18.88 -22.88 3.52
C LYS A 68 -18.15 -23.07 4.85
N ILE A 69 -17.73 -21.98 5.49
CA ILE A 69 -17.11 -21.95 6.82
C ILE A 69 -18.17 -21.50 7.86
N ALA A 70 -18.18 -22.16 9.03
CA ALA A 70 -18.89 -21.72 10.22
C ALA A 70 -17.92 -21.06 11.22
N SER A 71 -18.40 -20.17 12.09
CA SER A 71 -17.57 -19.50 13.11
C SER A 71 -16.85 -20.53 14.02
N GLY A 72 -15.63 -20.22 14.42
CA GLY A 72 -14.80 -21.08 15.28
C GLY A 72 -13.81 -21.98 14.54
N TRP A 73 -13.68 -21.84 13.23
CA TRP A 73 -12.72 -22.61 12.43
C TRP A 73 -11.30 -22.05 12.55
N ILE A 74 -10.32 -22.95 12.43
CA ILE A 74 -8.90 -22.58 12.42
C ILE A 74 -8.52 -22.15 11.01
N THR A 75 -8.15 -20.89 10.84
CA THR A 75 -7.65 -20.35 9.57
C THR A 75 -6.25 -20.94 9.28
N LEU A 76 -6.09 -21.59 8.15
CA LEU A 76 -4.84 -22.21 7.70
C LEU A 76 -4.07 -21.32 6.72
N ASP A 77 -4.81 -20.69 5.79
CA ASP A 77 -4.23 -19.82 4.78
C ASP A 77 -5.29 -18.84 4.27
N VAL A 78 -4.83 -17.68 3.87
CA VAL A 78 -5.66 -16.62 3.30
C VAL A 78 -5.01 -16.17 2.00
N LYS A 79 -5.72 -16.26 0.90
CA LYS A 79 -5.27 -15.84 -0.44
C LYS A 79 -6.16 -14.75 -1.00
N ARG A 80 -5.60 -13.94 -1.88
CA ARG A 80 -6.34 -12.90 -2.59
C ARG A 80 -6.23 -13.10 -4.09
N LYS A 81 -7.38 -13.05 -4.76
CA LYS A 81 -7.49 -12.96 -6.21
C LYS A 81 -7.97 -11.57 -6.58
N ILE A 82 -7.21 -10.86 -7.43
CA ILE A 82 -7.65 -9.62 -8.06
C ILE A 82 -8.51 -10.00 -9.27
N ASN A 83 -9.79 -9.61 -9.29
CA ASN A 83 -10.70 -9.89 -10.40
C ASN A 83 -10.65 -8.76 -11.42
N SER A 84 -10.61 -7.50 -10.96
CA SER A 84 -10.46 -6.32 -11.82
C SER A 84 -9.86 -5.14 -11.05
N VAL A 85 -9.25 -4.22 -11.79
CA VAL A 85 -8.69 -2.97 -11.26
C VAL A 85 -9.19 -1.81 -12.10
N THR A 86 -9.80 -0.81 -11.46
CA THR A 86 -10.09 0.48 -12.07
C THR A 86 -9.09 1.50 -11.52
N ARG A 87 -8.53 2.32 -12.42
CA ARG A 87 -7.52 3.33 -12.10
C ARG A 87 -8.04 4.71 -12.44
N SER A 88 -7.83 5.66 -11.53
CA SER A 88 -8.11 7.08 -11.79
C SER A 88 -6.95 7.93 -11.30
N PHE A 89 -6.71 9.04 -12.02
CA PHE A 89 -5.62 9.95 -11.75
C PHE A 89 -6.18 11.36 -11.63
N GLN A 90 -6.04 11.96 -10.47
CA GLN A 90 -6.35 13.37 -10.22
C GLN A 90 -5.03 14.14 -10.20
N ILE A 91 -4.86 15.12 -11.09
CA ILE A 91 -3.61 15.87 -11.23
C ILE A 91 -3.91 17.36 -11.15
N ARG A 92 -3.08 18.06 -10.37
CA ARG A 92 -3.11 19.51 -10.21
C ARG A 92 -1.76 20.09 -10.61
N VAL A 93 -1.77 20.99 -11.59
CA VAL A 93 -0.58 21.72 -12.04
C VAL A 93 -0.30 22.89 -11.10
N VAL A 94 0.97 23.08 -10.73
CA VAL A 94 1.46 24.17 -9.88
C VAL A 94 2.79 24.68 -10.49
N GLY A 95 2.71 25.69 -11.36
CA GLY A 95 3.88 26.19 -12.10
C GLY A 95 4.49 25.12 -13.02
N ASP A 96 5.79 24.90 -12.87
CA ASP A 96 6.52 23.86 -13.62
C ASP A 96 6.51 22.49 -12.94
N SER A 97 5.67 22.30 -11.93
CA SER A 97 5.44 21.03 -11.25
C SER A 97 3.97 20.66 -11.29
N ALA A 98 3.66 19.38 -11.14
CA ALA A 98 2.30 18.93 -10.90
C ALA A 98 2.28 17.83 -9.82
N LEU A 99 1.24 17.88 -8.99
CA LEU A 99 0.96 16.90 -7.96
C LEU A 99 -0.24 16.06 -8.39
N GLY A 100 -0.12 14.75 -8.29
CA GLY A 100 -1.16 13.81 -8.64
C GLY A 100 -1.49 12.85 -7.51
N ILE A 101 -2.72 12.31 -7.55
CA ILE A 101 -3.17 11.18 -6.75
C ILE A 101 -3.61 10.10 -7.71
N ALA A 102 -2.94 8.96 -7.69
CA ALA A 102 -3.40 7.75 -8.34
C ALA A 102 -4.27 6.96 -7.36
N THR A 103 -5.50 6.66 -7.76
CA THR A 103 -6.45 5.86 -7.00
C THR A 103 -6.71 4.56 -7.77
N PHE A 104 -6.56 3.44 -7.07
CA PHE A 104 -6.79 2.10 -7.60
C PHE A 104 -7.96 1.49 -6.83
N THR A 105 -9.01 1.12 -7.55
CA THR A 105 -10.16 0.40 -7.00
C THR A 105 -10.07 -1.04 -7.46
N PHE A 106 -9.85 -1.95 -6.52
CA PHE A 106 -9.70 -3.37 -6.74
C PHE A 106 -11.00 -4.09 -6.39
N ASN A 107 -11.55 -4.84 -7.33
CA ASN A 107 -12.57 -5.84 -7.04
C ASN A 107 -11.84 -7.17 -6.84
N ASN A 108 -11.92 -7.69 -5.63
CA ASN A 108 -11.14 -8.84 -5.18
C ASN A 108 -12.06 -9.98 -4.71
N THR A 109 -11.49 -11.19 -4.70
CA THR A 109 -12.01 -12.32 -3.93
C THR A 109 -10.98 -12.71 -2.88
N LEU A 110 -11.34 -12.65 -1.59
CA LEU A 110 -10.60 -13.25 -0.50
C LEU A 110 -10.95 -14.72 -0.43
N ILE A 111 -9.95 -15.60 -0.40
CA ILE A 111 -10.09 -17.05 -0.32
C ILE A 111 -9.43 -17.49 0.98
N ILE A 112 -10.23 -18.05 1.87
CA ILE A 112 -9.80 -18.48 3.20
C ILE A 112 -9.86 -19.98 3.24
N ARG A 113 -8.73 -20.64 3.50
CA ARG A 113 -8.66 -22.07 3.78
C ARG A 113 -8.65 -22.29 5.29
N ALA A 114 -9.57 -23.09 5.80
CA ALA A 114 -9.71 -23.31 7.22
C ALA A 114 -10.09 -24.75 7.54
N LYS A 115 -9.87 -25.17 8.80
CA LYS A 115 -10.29 -26.44 9.38
C LYS A 115 -11.29 -26.20 10.49
N LYS A 116 -12.21 -27.16 10.69
CA LYS A 116 -13.18 -27.09 11.78
C LYS A 116 -12.49 -27.15 13.16
N ASP A 117 -11.50 -28.00 13.28
CA ASP A 117 -10.67 -28.20 14.46
C ASP A 117 -9.30 -28.79 14.07
N SER A 118 -8.37 -28.95 15.02
CA SER A 118 -7.04 -29.51 14.79
C SER A 118 -7.04 -30.95 14.29
N ASN A 119 -8.10 -31.70 14.54
CA ASN A 119 -8.24 -33.13 14.18
C ASN A 119 -8.96 -33.34 12.85
N SER A 120 -9.53 -32.27 12.26
CA SER A 120 -10.22 -32.35 10.98
C SER A 120 -9.26 -32.73 9.86
N ILE A 121 -9.62 -33.76 9.07
CA ILE A 121 -8.83 -34.25 7.93
C ILE A 121 -9.04 -33.38 6.70
N SER A 122 -10.23 -32.78 6.56
CA SER A 122 -10.60 -31.98 5.40
C SER A 122 -10.50 -30.47 5.67
N ASP A 123 -9.94 -29.75 4.70
CA ASP A 123 -9.95 -28.30 4.68
C ASP A 123 -11.23 -27.80 4.02
N THR A 124 -11.68 -26.61 4.43
CA THR A 124 -12.81 -25.91 3.84
C THR A 124 -12.32 -24.57 3.26
N LEU A 125 -12.87 -24.20 2.10
CA LEU A 125 -12.58 -22.92 1.44
C LEU A 125 -13.77 -22.00 1.51
N LEU A 126 -13.56 -20.78 2.02
CA LEU A 126 -14.52 -19.68 1.98
C LEU A 126 -14.05 -18.65 0.95
N ARG A 127 -14.99 -18.09 0.18
CA ARG A 127 -14.75 -17.02 -0.78
C ARG A 127 -15.60 -15.80 -0.45
N LYS A 128 -14.97 -14.65 -0.25
CA LYS A 128 -15.64 -13.36 0.02
C LYS A 128 -15.24 -12.36 -1.05
N ASN A 129 -16.23 -11.85 -1.80
CA ASN A 129 -15.98 -10.76 -2.73
C ASN A 129 -15.97 -9.42 -1.98
N TYR A 130 -15.05 -8.53 -2.33
CA TYR A 130 -14.95 -7.22 -1.69
C TYR A 130 -14.24 -6.22 -2.60
N THR A 131 -14.44 -4.94 -2.28
CA THR A 131 -13.77 -3.84 -2.96
C THR A 131 -12.78 -3.18 -2.00
N ALA A 132 -11.56 -2.98 -2.44
CA ALA A 132 -10.54 -2.21 -1.74
C ALA A 132 -10.10 -1.01 -2.58
N VAL A 133 -9.87 0.11 -1.92
CA VAL A 133 -9.39 1.33 -2.56
C VAL A 133 -8.04 1.69 -1.96
N VAL A 134 -7.02 1.79 -2.80
CA VAL A 134 -5.69 2.22 -2.38
C VAL A 134 -5.23 3.42 -3.19
N LYS A 135 -4.38 4.24 -2.59
CA LYS A 135 -3.91 5.50 -3.18
C LYS A 135 -2.39 5.64 -3.07
N ARG A 136 -1.82 6.37 -4.03
CA ARG A 136 -0.45 6.88 -3.98
C ARG A 136 -0.37 8.28 -4.56
N ASN A 137 0.60 9.04 -4.09
CA ASN A 137 0.90 10.36 -4.63
C ASN A 137 1.90 10.27 -5.78
N LEU A 138 1.77 11.18 -6.73
CA LEU A 138 2.63 11.33 -7.90
C LEU A 138 3.18 12.75 -7.96
N VAL A 139 4.40 12.90 -8.45
CA VAL A 139 5.01 14.22 -8.73
C VAL A 139 5.53 14.24 -10.15
N PHE A 140 5.11 15.26 -10.90
CA PHE A 140 5.57 15.53 -12.26
C PHE A 140 6.36 16.84 -12.29
N GLU A 141 7.35 16.90 -13.16
CA GLU A 141 8.10 18.12 -13.49
C GLU A 141 7.96 18.41 -14.98
N LYS A 142 7.82 19.68 -15.31
CA LYS A 142 7.86 20.16 -16.68
C LYS A 142 9.31 20.18 -17.13
N VAL A 143 9.60 19.46 -18.20
CA VAL A 143 10.97 19.28 -18.72
C VAL A 143 11.16 19.92 -20.10
N ASN A 144 10.07 20.34 -20.74
CA ASN A 144 10.10 20.90 -22.08
C ASN A 144 8.88 21.81 -22.34
N SER A 145 8.85 22.44 -23.52
CA SER A 145 7.75 23.28 -24.00
C SER A 145 7.48 22.99 -25.49
N SER A 146 7.28 21.72 -25.83
CA SER A 146 6.95 21.29 -27.19
C SER A 146 5.45 21.38 -27.48
N SER A 147 5.07 21.34 -28.75
CA SER A 147 3.67 21.28 -29.17
C SER A 147 2.96 19.98 -28.75
N ASN A 148 3.71 18.92 -28.44
CA ASN A 148 3.16 17.69 -27.86
C ASN A 148 3.24 17.75 -26.33
N PRO A 149 2.11 17.89 -25.60
CA PRO A 149 2.08 18.03 -24.15
C PRO A 149 2.74 16.86 -23.41
N ARG A 150 2.70 15.64 -23.97
CA ARG A 150 3.33 14.46 -23.38
C ARG A 150 4.85 14.59 -23.26
N ASN A 151 5.49 15.30 -24.18
CA ASN A 151 6.94 15.53 -24.15
C ASN A 151 7.34 16.63 -23.13
N ASN A 152 6.36 17.36 -22.62
CA ASN A 152 6.61 18.48 -21.71
C ASN A 152 6.69 18.04 -20.24
N TRP A 153 6.15 16.88 -19.89
CA TRP A 153 6.05 16.41 -18.51
C TRP A 153 6.76 15.09 -18.29
N LYS A 154 7.33 14.92 -17.11
CA LYS A 154 7.98 13.69 -16.66
C LYS A 154 7.52 13.35 -15.26
N LEU A 155 7.13 12.11 -15.02
CA LEU A 155 6.92 11.58 -13.68
C LEU A 155 8.29 11.41 -13.00
N VAL A 156 8.52 12.18 -11.92
CA VAL A 156 9.83 12.23 -11.25
C VAL A 156 9.81 11.57 -9.87
N ALA A 157 8.64 11.48 -9.22
CA ALA A 157 8.51 10.81 -7.95
C ALA A 157 7.10 10.23 -7.76
N TRP A 158 7.00 9.21 -6.93
CA TRP A 158 5.73 8.61 -6.46
C TRP A 158 5.88 8.12 -5.03
N SER A 159 4.78 8.09 -4.27
CA SER A 159 4.79 7.56 -2.91
C SER A 159 4.63 6.03 -2.89
N ALA A 160 4.86 5.43 -1.74
CA ALA A 160 4.33 4.12 -1.42
C ALA A 160 2.78 4.13 -1.46
N VAL A 161 2.13 2.99 -1.27
CA VAL A 161 0.69 2.82 -1.41
C VAL A 161 0.05 2.60 -0.04
N GLN A 162 -1.12 3.20 0.20
CA GLN A 162 -1.94 2.90 1.38
C GLN A 162 -3.42 2.90 1.02
N GLY A 163 -4.21 2.11 1.77
CA GLY A 163 -5.66 2.03 1.65
C GLY A 163 -6.22 0.76 2.22
N GLY A 164 -7.30 0.24 1.63
CA GLY A 164 -8.00 -0.96 2.08
C GLY A 164 -9.49 -0.88 1.86
N THR A 165 -10.28 -1.60 2.67
CA THR A 165 -11.74 -1.51 2.65
C THR A 165 -12.23 -0.32 3.48
N ALA A 166 -13.35 0.27 3.08
CA ALA A 166 -13.95 1.39 3.82
C ALA A 166 -14.43 0.97 5.23
N THR A 167 -14.77 -0.30 5.41
CA THR A 167 -15.34 -0.86 6.63
C THR A 167 -14.31 -1.32 7.66
N SER A 168 -13.02 -1.32 7.33
CA SER A 168 -11.99 -1.84 8.23
C SER A 168 -11.94 -1.08 9.55
N ILE A 169 -12.06 -1.82 10.66
CA ILE A 169 -11.95 -1.33 12.05
C ILE A 169 -10.52 -1.42 12.59
N SER A 170 -9.62 -2.05 11.86
CA SER A 170 -8.19 -2.12 12.17
C SER A 170 -7.41 -1.32 11.15
N LYS A 171 -6.56 -0.39 11.61
CA LYS A 171 -5.80 0.54 10.76
C LYS A 171 -4.33 0.50 11.11
N ILE A 172 -3.47 0.35 10.12
CA ILE A 172 -2.02 0.47 10.28
C ILE A 172 -1.69 1.91 10.67
N GLN A 173 -0.99 2.07 11.80
CA GLN A 173 -0.56 3.38 12.30
C GLN A 173 0.90 3.68 11.96
N SER A 174 1.77 2.67 12.09
CA SER A 174 3.19 2.83 11.82
C SER A 174 3.84 1.50 11.49
N LEU A 175 4.93 1.59 10.73
CA LEU A 175 5.86 0.50 10.48
C LEU A 175 7.25 0.97 10.87
N GLN A 176 7.94 0.23 11.73
CA GLN A 176 9.37 0.37 11.96
C GLN A 176 10.10 -0.74 11.23
N ILE A 177 11.16 -0.37 10.52
CA ILE A 177 12.02 -1.28 9.77
C ILE A 177 13.40 -1.22 10.38
N THR A 178 13.93 -2.36 10.80
CA THR A 178 15.29 -2.49 11.33
C THR A 178 16.06 -3.58 10.59
N ALA A 179 17.32 -3.30 10.28
CA ALA A 179 18.23 -4.27 9.67
C ALA A 179 19.67 -4.00 10.12
N PRO A 180 20.58 -4.98 10.03
CA PRO A 180 22.00 -4.76 10.36
C PRO A 180 22.59 -3.60 9.56
N GLY A 181 23.32 -2.73 10.22
CA GLY A 181 24.03 -1.61 9.60
C GLY A 181 23.15 -0.45 9.09
N ILE A 182 21.83 -0.48 9.38
CA ILE A 182 20.88 0.55 8.94
C ILE A 182 20.26 1.22 10.17
N VAL A 183 20.22 2.56 10.16
CA VAL A 183 19.44 3.31 11.15
C VAL A 183 17.97 2.90 11.03
N PRO A 184 17.27 2.61 12.12
CA PRO A 184 15.85 2.27 12.09
C PRO A 184 15.03 3.30 11.30
N ILE A 185 14.15 2.80 10.43
CA ILE A 185 13.29 3.61 9.57
C ILE A 185 11.87 3.53 10.12
N ASP A 186 11.31 4.67 10.52
CA ASP A 186 9.93 4.78 10.98
C ASP A 186 9.06 5.37 9.86
N VAL A 187 8.01 4.64 9.50
CA VAL A 187 7.01 5.04 8.49
C VAL A 187 5.67 5.19 9.20
N THR A 188 5.15 6.42 9.23
CA THR A 188 3.81 6.73 9.78
C THR A 188 2.80 7.07 8.70
N SER A 189 3.28 7.32 7.47
CA SER A 189 2.44 7.58 6.31
C SER A 189 3.18 7.12 5.04
N PRO A 190 2.79 6.00 4.44
CA PRO A 190 3.42 5.52 3.20
C PRO A 190 3.28 6.54 2.05
N ASN A 191 2.17 7.27 1.99
CA ASN A 191 1.96 8.30 0.97
C ASN A 191 2.91 9.51 1.12
N GLY A 192 3.56 9.67 2.27
CA GLY A 192 4.63 10.65 2.49
C GLY A 192 6.03 10.17 2.09
N LEU A 193 6.21 8.88 1.81
CA LEU A 193 7.47 8.29 1.37
C LEU A 193 7.57 8.38 -0.15
N TYR A 194 8.31 9.34 -0.66
CA TYR A 194 8.49 9.55 -2.09
C TYR A 194 9.72 8.85 -2.63
N LEU A 195 9.54 8.08 -3.68
CA LEU A 195 10.58 7.47 -4.47
C LEU A 195 10.83 8.33 -5.70
N ALA A 196 12.06 8.77 -5.90
CA ALA A 196 12.39 9.64 -6.99
C ALA A 196 13.21 8.92 -8.07
N ARG A 197 13.00 9.27 -9.32
CA ARG A 197 13.82 8.79 -10.45
C ARG A 197 15.13 9.56 -10.51
N GLY A 198 16.26 8.82 -10.42
CA GLY A 198 17.62 9.35 -10.50
C GLY A 198 18.46 9.08 -9.25
N ILE A 199 19.76 8.98 -9.45
CA ILE A 199 20.72 8.46 -8.46
C ILE A 199 20.75 9.27 -7.16
N ALA A 200 20.56 10.59 -7.23
CA ALA A 200 20.62 11.46 -6.05
C ALA A 200 19.36 11.45 -5.17
N ARG A 201 18.26 10.84 -5.59
CA ARG A 201 16.95 10.96 -4.97
C ARG A 201 16.44 9.70 -4.29
N PHE A 202 17.19 8.60 -4.31
CA PHE A 202 16.84 7.33 -3.64
C PHE A 202 17.02 7.36 -2.11
N LYS A 203 17.21 8.51 -1.49
CA LYS A 203 17.46 8.64 -0.05
C LYS A 203 16.30 8.19 0.84
N GLN A 204 15.10 8.03 0.30
CA GLN A 204 13.91 7.66 1.05
C GLN A 204 13.52 6.18 0.90
N LEU A 205 14.13 5.47 -0.05
CA LEU A 205 13.88 4.04 -0.25
C LEU A 205 14.69 3.25 0.79
N PRO A 206 14.07 2.35 1.57
CA PRO A 206 14.81 1.38 2.36
C PRO A 206 15.68 0.53 1.42
N VAL A 207 16.98 0.47 1.66
CA VAL A 207 17.94 -0.32 0.86
C VAL A 207 18.69 -1.24 1.81
N PHE A 208 18.61 -2.54 1.55
CA PHE A 208 19.20 -3.60 2.35
C PHE A 208 20.31 -4.30 1.59
N ASP A 209 21.19 -4.99 2.31
CA ASP A 209 22.17 -5.89 1.73
C ASP A 209 21.50 -7.21 1.30
N LYS A 210 22.14 -7.96 0.40
CA LYS A 210 21.71 -9.30 0.01
C LYS A 210 21.74 -10.25 1.21
N ASN A 211 20.77 -11.18 1.25
CA ASN A 211 20.65 -12.18 2.31
C ASN A 211 20.63 -11.57 3.73
N SER A 212 20.17 -10.34 3.84
CA SER A 212 20.07 -9.62 5.12
C SER A 212 18.75 -9.91 5.80
N GLU A 213 18.81 -10.11 7.11
CA GLU A 213 17.62 -10.19 7.94
C GLU A 213 17.07 -8.80 8.20
N VAL A 214 15.79 -8.59 7.89
CA VAL A 214 15.07 -7.33 8.12
C VAL A 214 13.90 -7.60 9.05
N THR A 215 13.89 -6.94 10.19
CA THR A 215 12.78 -6.99 11.14
C THR A 215 11.79 -5.87 10.84
N LEU A 216 10.52 -6.22 10.75
CA LEU A 216 9.38 -5.33 10.59
C LEU A 216 8.56 -5.34 11.87
N THR A 217 8.33 -4.16 12.47
CA THR A 217 7.45 -3.96 13.61
C THR A 217 6.29 -3.07 13.19
N LEU A 218 5.09 -3.65 13.11
CA LEU A 218 3.88 -2.98 12.65
C LEU A 218 2.98 -2.66 13.85
N LYS A 219 2.53 -1.40 13.96
CA LYS A 219 1.50 -1.01 14.93
C LYS A 219 0.17 -0.83 14.22
N VAL A 220 -0.86 -1.45 14.79
CA VAL A 220 -2.24 -1.42 14.28
C VAL A 220 -3.15 -0.88 15.38
N LEU A 221 -3.95 0.14 15.06
CA LEU A 221 -5.04 0.61 15.90
C LEU A 221 -6.31 -0.15 15.52
N SER A 222 -6.99 -0.70 16.51
CA SER A 222 -8.23 -1.47 16.33
C SER A 222 -9.27 -1.08 17.38
N THR A 223 -10.55 -1.33 17.09
CA THR A 223 -11.64 -1.19 18.07
C THR A 223 -11.93 -2.47 18.84
N THR A 224 -11.19 -3.57 18.56
CA THR A 224 -11.29 -4.85 19.28
C THR A 224 -9.92 -5.30 19.75
N ASP A 225 -9.86 -6.09 20.82
CA ASP A 225 -8.65 -6.72 21.35
C ASP A 225 -8.28 -8.01 20.61
N ASP A 226 -9.21 -8.58 19.86
CA ASP A 226 -8.97 -9.78 19.05
C ASP A 226 -7.75 -9.61 18.14
N PRO A 227 -6.85 -10.61 18.02
CA PRO A 227 -5.71 -10.55 17.12
C PRO A 227 -6.17 -10.46 15.66
N ASP A 228 -5.60 -9.52 14.89
CA ASP A 228 -5.82 -9.45 13.45
C ASP A 228 -4.95 -10.51 12.74
N TYR A 229 -5.35 -10.92 11.55
CA TYR A 229 -4.54 -11.74 10.66
C TYR A 229 -3.71 -10.83 9.76
N VAL A 230 -2.45 -10.65 10.12
CA VAL A 230 -1.55 -9.71 9.44
C VAL A 230 -0.60 -10.44 8.52
N ILE A 231 -0.71 -10.17 7.21
CA ILE A 231 0.05 -10.85 6.17
C ILE A 231 1.14 -9.93 5.63
N LEU A 232 2.35 -10.48 5.46
CA LEU A 232 3.43 -9.89 4.69
C LEU A 232 3.62 -10.67 3.39
N ASN A 233 3.51 -9.99 2.25
CA ASN A 233 3.93 -10.49 0.95
C ASN A 233 5.12 -9.66 0.48
N TYR A 234 6.20 -10.30 0.01
CA TYR A 234 7.43 -9.60 -0.37
C TYR A 234 8.26 -10.37 -1.41
N GLY A 235 9.22 -9.70 -2.00
CA GLY A 235 10.24 -10.32 -2.84
C GLY A 235 9.84 -10.62 -4.29
N ALA A 236 8.57 -10.37 -4.69
CA ALA A 236 8.18 -10.53 -6.08
C ALA A 236 8.92 -9.51 -6.96
N ASP A 237 9.47 -9.99 -8.05
CA ASP A 237 10.02 -9.15 -9.12
C ASP A 237 8.87 -8.47 -9.92
N ASN A 238 9.23 -7.69 -10.94
CA ASN A 238 8.26 -7.00 -11.80
C ASN A 238 7.29 -7.94 -12.56
N ARG A 239 7.59 -9.24 -12.58
CA ARG A 239 6.76 -10.29 -13.20
C ARG A 239 5.92 -11.07 -12.18
N GLY A 240 6.03 -10.73 -10.88
CA GLY A 240 5.36 -11.42 -9.79
C GLY A 240 6.02 -12.75 -9.39
N ILE A 241 7.22 -13.04 -9.88
CA ILE A 241 7.98 -14.26 -9.56
C ILE A 241 8.76 -14.06 -8.26
N ASN A 242 9.07 -15.17 -7.57
CA ASN A 242 9.82 -15.19 -6.31
C ASN A 242 9.12 -14.50 -5.13
N LYS A 243 7.81 -14.44 -5.16
CA LYS A 243 7.00 -13.93 -4.06
C LYS A 243 7.10 -14.84 -2.84
N ASN A 244 7.34 -14.22 -1.69
CA ASN A 244 7.28 -14.85 -0.39
C ASN A 244 6.07 -14.33 0.39
N LYS A 245 5.53 -15.16 1.27
CA LYS A 245 4.41 -14.83 2.14
C LYS A 245 4.67 -15.33 3.54
N GLN A 246 4.38 -14.51 4.54
CA GLN A 246 4.39 -14.92 5.94
C GLN A 246 3.34 -14.15 6.73
N VAL A 247 3.03 -14.63 7.92
CA VAL A 247 2.12 -14.00 8.87
C VAL A 247 2.96 -13.29 9.94
N PHE A 248 2.58 -12.06 10.30
CA PHE A 248 3.17 -11.37 11.44
C PHE A 248 2.73 -12.02 12.74
N GLU A 249 3.62 -12.10 13.70
CA GLU A 249 3.35 -12.52 15.08
C GLU A 249 2.84 -11.34 15.91
N LEU A 250 1.75 -11.53 16.68
CA LEU A 250 1.28 -10.56 17.65
C LEU A 250 2.22 -10.55 18.86
N VAL A 251 2.87 -9.41 19.11
CA VAL A 251 3.81 -9.24 20.22
C VAL A 251 3.11 -8.68 21.47
N SER A 252 2.21 -7.72 21.30
CA SER A 252 1.49 -7.08 22.40
C SER A 252 0.19 -6.42 21.96
N THR A 253 -0.73 -6.30 22.92
CA THR A 253 -1.96 -5.50 22.79
C THR A 253 -2.04 -4.55 23.99
N VAL A 254 -2.19 -3.27 23.74
CA VAL A 254 -2.34 -2.23 24.74
C VAL A 254 -3.69 -1.55 24.56
N SER A 255 -4.51 -1.58 25.61
CA SER A 255 -5.81 -0.89 25.64
C SER A 255 -5.63 0.61 25.92
N SER A 256 -6.38 1.44 25.21
CA SER A 256 -6.47 2.88 25.45
C SER A 256 -7.94 3.32 25.26
N GLY A 257 -8.69 3.33 26.34
CA GLY A 257 -10.13 3.59 26.30
C GLY A 257 -10.87 2.52 25.51
N THR A 258 -11.53 2.91 24.41
CA THR A 258 -12.29 2.02 23.52
C THR A 258 -11.47 1.48 22.35
N SER A 259 -10.17 1.75 22.34
CA SER A 259 -9.26 1.36 21.25
C SER A 259 -8.12 0.50 21.78
N PHE A 260 -7.57 -0.31 20.89
CA PHE A 260 -6.46 -1.21 21.17
C PHE A 260 -5.32 -0.94 20.19
N THR A 261 -4.13 -0.69 20.70
CA THR A 261 -2.90 -0.66 19.90
C THR A 261 -2.25 -2.02 19.95
N LYS A 262 -2.19 -2.69 18.82
CA LYS A 262 -1.59 -4.01 18.65
C LYS A 262 -0.24 -3.87 17.96
N THR A 263 0.78 -4.54 18.48
CA THR A 263 2.11 -4.57 17.88
C THR A 263 2.37 -5.95 17.30
N TYR A 264 2.71 -5.97 16.02
CA TYR A 264 3.01 -7.19 15.27
C TYR A 264 4.46 -7.17 14.80
N ARG A 265 5.09 -8.34 14.72
CA ARG A 265 6.47 -8.49 14.26
C ARG A 265 6.57 -9.55 13.15
N ALA A 266 7.37 -9.26 12.13
CA ALA A 266 7.80 -10.23 11.14
C ALA A 266 9.28 -10.03 10.84
N VAL A 267 9.92 -11.10 10.39
CA VAL A 267 11.33 -11.08 9.96
C VAL A 267 11.39 -11.60 8.54
N LEU A 268 11.85 -10.80 7.61
CA LEU A 268 12.07 -11.21 6.23
C LEU A 268 13.57 -11.33 5.93
N ASN A 269 13.91 -12.28 5.07
CA ASN A 269 15.24 -12.36 4.49
C ASN A 269 15.21 -11.76 3.08
N THR A 270 16.13 -10.83 2.80
CA THR A 270 16.27 -10.24 1.48
C THR A 270 16.77 -11.27 0.48
N THR A 271 16.54 -11.01 -0.79
CA THR A 271 16.98 -11.89 -1.88
C THR A 271 18.52 -11.93 -1.99
N ASN A 272 19.04 -12.97 -2.65
CA ASN A 272 20.47 -13.11 -2.96
C ASN A 272 20.91 -12.31 -4.20
N TYR A 273 20.03 -11.54 -4.81
CA TYR A 273 20.31 -10.70 -5.99
C TYR A 273 19.86 -9.27 -5.79
N ALA A 274 20.59 -8.34 -6.38
CA ALA A 274 20.26 -6.91 -6.31
C ALA A 274 19.04 -6.58 -7.16
N GLY A 275 18.22 -5.65 -6.69
CA GLY A 275 17.03 -5.22 -7.41
C GLY A 275 16.11 -4.36 -6.56
N TYR A 276 14.96 -4.02 -7.15
CA TYR A 276 13.88 -3.31 -6.49
C TYR A 276 12.69 -4.24 -6.33
N PHE A 277 12.14 -4.24 -5.13
CA PHE A 277 11.06 -5.14 -4.71
C PHE A 277 9.98 -4.34 -3.99
N HIS A 278 8.84 -4.97 -3.78
CA HIS A 278 7.77 -4.43 -2.93
C HIS A 278 7.50 -5.38 -1.77
N MET A 279 7.18 -4.79 -0.61
CA MET A 279 6.55 -5.49 0.48
C MET A 279 5.12 -4.95 0.63
N VAL A 280 4.16 -5.85 0.81
CA VAL A 280 2.75 -5.53 1.04
C VAL A 280 2.35 -6.10 2.39
N MET A 281 1.95 -5.23 3.30
CA MET A 281 1.38 -5.58 4.60
C MET A 281 -0.12 -5.41 4.50
N ASP A 282 -0.85 -6.45 4.86
CA ASP A 282 -2.30 -6.51 4.80
C ASP A 282 -2.85 -6.97 6.16
N VAL A 283 -3.59 -6.10 6.80
CA VAL A 283 -4.24 -6.34 8.10
C VAL A 283 -5.68 -6.74 7.84
N LEU A 284 -6.02 -7.99 8.12
CA LEU A 284 -7.38 -8.52 8.08
C LEU A 284 -7.88 -8.74 9.51
N THR A 285 -9.07 -8.24 9.85
CA THR A 285 -9.62 -8.48 11.17
C THR A 285 -9.90 -9.97 11.40
N LYS A 286 -9.85 -10.44 12.65
CA LYS A 286 -10.16 -11.83 13.01
C LYS A 286 -11.53 -12.26 12.45
N ARG A 287 -12.56 -11.43 12.61
CA ARG A 287 -13.90 -11.73 12.11
C ARG A 287 -13.97 -11.83 10.58
N THR A 288 -13.12 -11.12 9.83
CA THR A 288 -13.01 -11.30 8.38
C THR A 288 -12.64 -12.74 8.01
N VAL A 289 -11.72 -13.35 8.76
CA VAL A 289 -11.14 -14.67 8.42
C VAL A 289 -11.83 -15.84 9.14
N GLN A 290 -12.63 -15.59 10.16
CA GLN A 290 -13.30 -16.62 10.96
C GLN A 290 -14.84 -16.59 10.91
N ASP A 291 -15.45 -15.56 10.36
CA ASP A 291 -16.90 -15.39 10.21
C ASP A 291 -17.24 -15.20 8.74
N ASP A 292 -18.13 -16.01 8.18
CA ASP A 292 -18.54 -15.95 6.77
C ASP A 292 -19.50 -14.81 6.46
N SER A 293 -20.22 -14.31 7.47
CA SER A 293 -21.20 -13.23 7.34
C SER A 293 -20.59 -11.83 7.40
N THR A 294 -19.43 -11.69 8.07
CA THR A 294 -18.76 -10.39 8.17
C THR A 294 -18.14 -9.98 6.84
N PRO A 295 -18.37 -8.75 6.36
CA PRO A 295 -17.66 -8.20 5.20
C PRO A 295 -16.15 -8.25 5.39
N VAL A 296 -15.40 -8.25 4.28
CA VAL A 296 -13.94 -8.17 4.36
C VAL A 296 -13.51 -6.81 4.89
N GLU A 297 -12.74 -6.82 5.96
CA GLU A 297 -12.13 -5.67 6.60
C GLU A 297 -10.62 -5.80 6.43
N SER A 298 -10.04 -4.94 5.60
CA SER A 298 -8.62 -4.97 5.22
C SER A 298 -8.06 -3.56 5.26
N ASP A 299 -6.86 -3.40 5.83
CA ASP A 299 -6.04 -2.19 5.72
C ASP A 299 -4.67 -2.56 5.17
N VAL A 300 -4.22 -1.85 4.13
CA VAL A 300 -3.07 -2.26 3.31
C VAL A 300 -2.07 -1.13 3.17
N TRP A 301 -0.82 -1.43 3.47
CA TRP A 301 0.33 -0.62 3.09
C TRP A 301 1.24 -1.41 2.16
N SER A 302 1.75 -0.76 1.10
CA SER A 302 2.75 -1.34 0.21
C SER A 302 3.94 -0.41 0.10
N LEU A 303 5.12 -0.88 0.50
CA LEU A 303 6.36 -0.14 0.45
C LEU A 303 7.34 -0.83 -0.51
N PRO A 304 7.94 -0.08 -1.44
CA PRO A 304 9.08 -0.57 -2.20
C PRO A 304 10.36 -0.54 -1.35
N TYR A 305 11.29 -1.44 -1.68
CA TYR A 305 12.62 -1.49 -1.10
C TYR A 305 13.66 -1.92 -2.12
N GLY A 306 14.90 -1.57 -1.89
CA GLY A 306 16.04 -2.00 -2.69
C GLY A 306 16.83 -3.09 -2.00
N VAL A 307 17.48 -3.94 -2.81
CA VAL A 307 18.54 -4.85 -2.37
C VAL A 307 19.78 -4.52 -3.19
N LYS A 308 20.91 -4.24 -2.53
CA LYS A 308 22.18 -3.88 -3.17
C LYS A 308 23.22 -4.98 -3.00
N ASN A 309 24.25 -4.97 -3.84
CA ASN A 309 25.49 -5.67 -3.56
C ASN A 309 26.23 -4.97 -2.40
N LEU A 310 26.87 -5.75 -1.54
CA LEU A 310 27.83 -5.27 -0.56
C LEU A 310 29.02 -4.61 -1.25
#